data_0808368127193754486949b8f038de82
#
_entry.id   0808368127193754486949b8f038de82
#
_cell.length_a   1.000
_cell.length_b   1.000
_cell.length_c   1.000
_cell.angle_alpha   90.00
_cell.angle_beta   90.00
_cell.angle_gamma   90.00
#
_symmetry.space_group_name_H-M   'P 1'
#
loop_
_entity.id
_entity.type
_entity.pdbx_description
1 polymer ?
#
loop_
_entity_poly.entity_id
_entity_poly.type
_entity_poly.pdbx_seq_one_letter_code
_entity_poly.pdbx_strand_id
1 'polypeptide(L)'
;MAAPDTSSQPLPAPPARGRLRWLVPIAVAAVVAVGVAAWAQIGARHAVETSGFKVVAVYPHDPRAFTQGLVIRGGRLYEGTGQYGQSTLRRVDLATGNVEKSRPLAPEYFGEGVAVLGNKIYQLTWKNGAAFVYDLESFNVEKALQYKGEGWGLTDDGEHLIMSDGTATIRFLDPATFATVRTIAVHDGDMAVDKLNELEFINGEIWSNVWYDDRIARISPADGAIVGWIDLSALYPKSARGSEAVLNGIAYDTAAKKLYVTGKNWPQLYEIELARK
;
A
#
# COMPACT_ATOMS: atom_id res chain seq x y z
N MET A 1 87.09 9.34 -70.94
CA MET A 1 86.28 9.80 -69.74
C MET A 1 84.85 9.34 -69.97
N ALA A 2 84.44 8.32 -69.23
CA ALA A 2 83.14 7.71 -69.37
C ALA A 2 82.17 8.36 -68.34
N ALA A 3 80.98 8.69 -68.76
CA ALA A 3 79.92 9.19 -67.92
C ALA A 3 79.17 8.00 -67.34
N PRO A 4 78.61 8.09 -66.13
CA PRO A 4 77.99 6.96 -65.47
C PRO A 4 76.53 6.78 -65.87
N ASP A 5 76.18 5.53 -65.96
CA ASP A 5 74.86 4.97 -66.22
C ASP A 5 73.92 5.23 -65.04
N THR A 6 72.68 5.79 -65.29
CA THR A 6 71.64 5.95 -64.33
C THR A 6 70.51 4.91 -64.54
N SER A 7 70.66 3.78 -63.87
CA SER A 7 69.57 2.77 -63.81
C SER A 7 68.39 3.29 -63.01
N SER A 8 67.26 3.42 -63.72
CA SER A 8 65.96 3.79 -63.14
C SER A 8 65.36 2.61 -62.39
N GLN A 9 65.21 2.75 -61.07
CA GLN A 9 64.44 1.78 -60.27
C GLN A 9 62.89 2.03 -60.46
N PRO A 10 62.08 1.01 -60.58
CA PRO A 10 60.63 1.14 -60.63
C PRO A 10 60.04 1.55 -59.28
N LEU A 11 59.03 2.41 -59.32
CA LEU A 11 58.27 2.86 -58.18
C LEU A 11 57.46 1.72 -57.54
N PRO A 12 57.31 1.69 -56.20
CA PRO A 12 56.54 0.66 -55.50
C PRO A 12 55.05 0.81 -55.79
N ALA A 13 54.37 -0.33 -55.91
CA ALA A 13 52.91 -0.40 -56.16
C ALA A 13 52.13 0.15 -54.95
N PRO A 14 50.96 0.78 -55.18
CA PRO A 14 50.13 1.32 -54.13
C PRO A 14 49.55 0.17 -53.27
N PRO A 15 49.33 0.39 -51.97
CA PRO A 15 48.82 -0.64 -51.06
C PRO A 15 47.32 -1.00 -51.44
N ALA A 16 47.02 -2.30 -51.38
CA ALA A 16 45.68 -2.82 -51.60
C ALA A 16 44.68 -2.20 -50.63
N ARG A 17 43.69 -1.49 -51.13
CA ARG A 17 42.60 -0.93 -50.35
C ARG A 17 41.75 -2.06 -49.80
N GLY A 18 41.95 -2.36 -48.52
CA GLY A 18 41.28 -3.42 -47.79
C GLY A 18 39.74 -3.26 -47.77
N ARG A 19 39.08 -4.40 -47.81
CA ARG A 19 37.63 -4.61 -47.77
C ARG A 19 36.97 -4.21 -46.45
N LEU A 20 37.26 -3.01 -45.89
CA LEU A 20 36.76 -2.57 -44.58
C LEU A 20 35.50 -1.72 -44.67
N ARG A 21 34.95 -1.48 -45.88
CA ARG A 21 33.83 -0.56 -46.09
C ARG A 21 32.44 -1.15 -45.77
N TRP A 22 32.33 -2.46 -45.57
CA TRP A 22 31.05 -3.14 -45.36
C TRP A 22 30.76 -3.57 -43.93
N LEU A 23 31.77 -3.55 -43.02
CA LEU A 23 31.58 -3.95 -41.61
C LEU A 23 31.06 -2.82 -40.72
N VAL A 24 31.31 -1.56 -41.07
CA VAL A 24 30.85 -0.40 -40.29
C VAL A 24 29.34 -0.25 -40.26
N PRO A 25 28.58 -0.36 -41.40
CA PRO A 25 27.13 -0.24 -41.36
C PRO A 25 26.44 -1.40 -40.63
N ILE A 26 27.02 -2.61 -40.65
CA ILE A 26 26.46 -3.77 -39.92
C ILE A 26 26.64 -3.60 -38.42
N ALA A 27 27.79 -3.12 -37.95
CA ALA A 27 28.06 -2.86 -36.54
C ALA A 27 27.14 -1.75 -35.97
N VAL A 28 26.92 -0.67 -36.73
CA VAL A 28 26.03 0.43 -36.34
C VAL A 28 24.57 -0.04 -36.31
N ALA A 29 24.12 -0.84 -37.29
CA ALA A 29 22.78 -1.42 -37.30
C ALA A 29 22.54 -2.39 -36.12
N ALA A 30 23.54 -3.18 -35.74
CA ALA A 30 23.45 -4.07 -34.59
C ALA A 30 23.38 -3.31 -33.26
N VAL A 31 24.16 -2.25 -33.06
CA VAL A 31 24.11 -1.39 -31.87
C VAL A 31 22.80 -0.65 -31.75
N VAL A 32 22.25 -0.14 -32.88
CA VAL A 32 20.92 0.50 -32.89
C VAL A 32 19.82 -0.50 -32.60
N ALA A 33 19.87 -1.73 -33.16
CA ALA A 33 18.89 -2.77 -32.90
C ALA A 33 18.91 -3.25 -31.43
N VAL A 34 20.08 -3.41 -30.82
CA VAL A 34 20.23 -3.73 -29.39
C VAL A 34 19.74 -2.58 -28.51
N GLY A 35 20.04 -1.33 -28.89
CA GLY A 35 19.54 -0.14 -28.18
C GLY A 35 18.01 -0.01 -28.25
N VAL A 36 17.39 -0.26 -29.41
CA VAL A 36 15.94 -0.23 -29.58
C VAL A 36 15.26 -1.41 -28.84
N ALA A 37 15.86 -2.60 -28.86
CA ALA A 37 15.36 -3.75 -28.10
C ALA A 37 15.46 -3.53 -26.58
N ALA A 38 16.56 -2.95 -26.09
CA ALA A 38 16.71 -2.56 -24.70
C ALA A 38 15.72 -1.45 -24.29
N TRP A 39 15.50 -0.46 -25.15
CA TRP A 39 14.48 0.58 -24.95
C TRP A 39 13.05 0.02 -24.96
N ALA A 40 12.74 -0.93 -25.84
CA ALA A 40 11.45 -1.60 -25.87
C ALA A 40 11.21 -2.48 -24.62
N GLN A 41 12.25 -3.08 -24.05
CA GLN A 41 12.15 -3.80 -22.78
C GLN A 41 12.03 -2.89 -21.56
N ILE A 42 12.63 -1.70 -21.57
CA ILE A 42 12.48 -0.68 -20.52
C ILE A 42 11.10 -0.01 -20.63
N GLY A 43 10.50 0.04 -21.81
CA GLY A 43 9.20 0.67 -22.08
C GLY A 43 7.97 -0.22 -21.86
N ALA A 44 8.12 -1.52 -21.64
CA ALA A 44 7.02 -2.38 -21.24
C ALA A 44 6.73 -2.15 -19.73
N ARG A 45 6.13 -1.01 -19.40
CA ARG A 45 5.50 -0.82 -18.09
C ARG A 45 4.46 -1.93 -17.96
N HIS A 46 4.72 -2.94 -17.13
CA HIS A 46 3.68 -3.86 -16.72
C HIS A 46 2.59 -3.01 -16.07
N ALA A 47 1.44 -2.87 -16.73
CA ALA A 47 0.29 -2.26 -16.08
C ALA A 47 0.02 -3.06 -14.81
N VAL A 48 -0.03 -2.37 -13.68
CA VAL A 48 -0.31 -3.00 -12.40
C VAL A 48 -1.66 -3.68 -12.49
N GLU A 49 -1.71 -4.97 -12.14
CA GLU A 49 -2.93 -5.77 -12.26
C GLU A 49 -4.03 -5.23 -11.34
N THR A 50 -5.23 -5.07 -11.89
CA THR A 50 -6.42 -4.77 -11.09
C THR A 50 -7.28 -6.03 -10.99
N SER A 51 -7.41 -6.56 -9.78
CA SER A 51 -8.28 -7.69 -9.47
C SER A 51 -9.70 -7.20 -9.18
N GLY A 52 -10.68 -8.02 -9.53
CA GLY A 52 -12.05 -7.88 -9.03
C GLY A 52 -12.24 -8.68 -7.73
N PHE A 53 -13.49 -8.82 -7.32
CA PHE A 53 -13.85 -9.54 -6.12
C PHE A 53 -15.13 -10.39 -6.32
N LYS A 54 -15.32 -11.33 -5.38
CA LYS A 54 -16.57 -12.08 -5.19
C LYS A 54 -16.97 -11.94 -3.72
N VAL A 55 -18.22 -11.57 -3.45
CA VAL A 55 -18.77 -11.59 -2.10
C VAL A 55 -19.03 -13.04 -1.69
N VAL A 56 -18.46 -13.44 -0.57
CA VAL A 56 -18.63 -14.79 0.03
C VAL A 56 -19.74 -14.78 1.07
N ALA A 57 -19.72 -13.75 1.94
CA ALA A 57 -20.73 -13.57 2.98
C ALA A 57 -20.90 -12.07 3.29
N VAL A 58 -22.03 -11.74 3.93
CA VAL A 58 -22.37 -10.38 4.36
C VAL A 58 -22.75 -10.45 5.83
N TYR A 59 -22.20 -9.56 6.62
CA TYR A 59 -22.43 -9.47 8.06
C TYR A 59 -23.03 -8.10 8.42
N PRO A 60 -23.82 -8.01 9.48
CA PRO A 60 -24.28 -6.72 9.98
C PRO A 60 -23.12 -5.84 10.43
N HIS A 61 -23.20 -4.53 10.17
CA HIS A 61 -22.26 -3.53 10.65
C HIS A 61 -23.03 -2.30 11.14
N ASP A 62 -22.53 -1.62 12.17
CA ASP A 62 -23.20 -0.44 12.74
C ASP A 62 -23.15 0.75 11.75
N PRO A 63 -24.28 1.20 11.16
CA PRO A 63 -24.27 2.30 10.20
C PRO A 63 -23.92 3.66 10.82
N ARG A 64 -23.73 3.73 12.14
CA ARG A 64 -23.21 4.91 12.84
C ARG A 64 -21.70 4.83 13.08
N ALA A 65 -21.06 3.70 12.76
CA ALA A 65 -19.62 3.55 12.88
C ALA A 65 -18.91 4.32 11.77
N PHE A 66 -18.27 5.42 12.12
CA PHE A 66 -17.36 6.12 11.22
C PHE A 66 -16.00 5.40 11.26
N THR A 67 -15.92 4.25 10.59
CA THR A 67 -14.79 3.31 10.65
C THR A 67 -13.49 3.94 10.19
N GLN A 68 -12.47 3.90 11.04
CA GLN A 68 -11.14 4.44 10.79
C GLN A 68 -10.03 3.39 10.96
N GLY A 69 -10.30 2.30 11.64
CA GLY A 69 -9.40 1.16 11.75
C GLY A 69 -10.19 -0.11 11.97
N LEU A 70 -9.74 -1.19 11.36
CA LEU A 70 -10.41 -2.49 11.43
C LEU A 70 -9.36 -3.61 11.49
N VAL A 71 -9.47 -4.53 12.43
CA VAL A 71 -8.54 -5.66 12.54
C VAL A 71 -9.22 -6.88 13.14
N ILE A 72 -8.89 -8.08 12.65
CA ILE A 72 -9.32 -9.35 13.26
C ILE A 72 -8.13 -9.98 13.97
N ARG A 73 -8.34 -10.33 15.24
CA ARG A 73 -7.37 -11.08 16.03
C ARG A 73 -8.07 -12.14 16.88
N GLY A 74 -7.64 -13.41 16.72
CA GLY A 74 -8.24 -14.51 17.44
C GLY A 74 -9.74 -14.72 17.19
N GLY A 75 -10.20 -14.46 15.93
CA GLY A 75 -11.61 -14.57 15.54
C GLY A 75 -12.51 -13.45 16.07
N ARG A 76 -11.95 -12.39 16.66
CA ARG A 76 -12.68 -11.21 17.15
C ARG A 76 -12.36 -9.99 16.31
N LEU A 77 -13.37 -9.21 16.02
CA LEU A 77 -13.25 -7.95 15.28
C LEU A 77 -13.01 -6.81 16.26
N TYR A 78 -11.96 -6.01 16.02
CA TYR A 78 -11.67 -4.76 16.71
C TYR A 78 -11.83 -3.62 15.72
N GLU A 79 -12.49 -2.55 16.17
CA GLU A 79 -12.82 -1.40 15.32
C GLU A 79 -12.49 -0.11 16.05
N GLY A 80 -11.75 0.78 15.38
CA GLY A 80 -11.60 2.18 15.74
C GLY A 80 -12.57 3.04 14.96
N THR A 81 -13.34 3.88 15.66
CA THR A 81 -14.24 4.84 15.00
C THR A 81 -13.81 6.26 15.23
N GLY A 82 -14.02 7.13 14.22
CA GLY A 82 -13.77 8.56 14.27
C GLY A 82 -14.96 9.39 14.74
N GLN A 83 -14.84 10.68 14.64
CA GLN A 83 -15.71 11.80 15.02
C GLN A 83 -15.45 12.34 16.43
N TYR A 84 -15.21 13.64 16.52
CA TYR A 84 -15.01 14.32 17.80
C TYR A 84 -16.19 14.11 18.75
N GLY A 85 -15.91 13.73 20.00
CA GLY A 85 -16.91 13.41 21.00
C GLY A 85 -17.68 12.11 20.80
N GLN A 86 -17.40 11.35 19.72
CA GLN A 86 -18.05 10.08 19.40
C GLN A 86 -17.08 8.94 19.10
N SER A 87 -15.79 9.21 19.03
CA SER A 87 -14.75 8.24 18.73
C SER A 87 -14.68 7.14 19.78
N THR A 88 -14.53 5.90 19.31
CA THR A 88 -14.47 4.73 20.19
C THR A 88 -13.44 3.72 19.70
N LEU A 89 -12.91 2.92 20.63
CA LEU A 89 -12.33 1.61 20.37
C LEU A 89 -13.39 0.55 20.71
N ARG A 90 -13.66 -0.40 19.82
CA ARG A 90 -14.69 -1.42 19.98
C ARG A 90 -14.14 -2.83 19.77
N ARG A 91 -14.73 -3.81 20.47
CA ARG A 91 -14.72 -5.23 20.12
C ARG A 91 -16.11 -5.60 19.69
N VAL A 92 -16.22 -6.19 18.50
CA VAL A 92 -17.50 -6.45 17.82
C VAL A 92 -17.60 -7.95 17.52
N ASP A 93 -18.75 -8.54 17.82
CA ASP A 93 -19.08 -9.89 17.37
C ASP A 93 -19.33 -9.86 15.86
N LEU A 94 -18.50 -10.61 15.12
CA LEU A 94 -18.49 -10.61 13.67
C LEU A 94 -19.84 -11.09 13.08
N ALA A 95 -20.47 -12.09 13.70
CA ALA A 95 -21.66 -12.70 13.15
C ALA A 95 -22.90 -11.83 13.31
N THR A 96 -23.00 -11.07 14.39
CA THR A 96 -24.16 -10.28 14.74
C THR A 96 -23.99 -8.77 14.55
N GLY A 97 -22.74 -8.29 14.42
CA GLY A 97 -22.40 -6.88 14.44
C GLY A 97 -22.56 -6.19 15.81
N ASN A 98 -22.85 -6.95 16.86
CA ASN A 98 -23.05 -6.42 18.20
C ASN A 98 -21.72 -5.99 18.83
N VAL A 99 -21.73 -4.77 19.41
CA VAL A 99 -20.60 -4.28 20.18
C VAL A 99 -20.55 -4.99 21.54
N GLU A 100 -19.59 -5.90 21.73
CA GLU A 100 -19.38 -6.63 22.98
C GLU A 100 -18.67 -5.76 24.02
N LYS A 101 -17.78 -4.91 23.57
CA LYS A 101 -16.99 -3.99 24.41
C LYS A 101 -16.72 -2.70 23.67
N SER A 102 -16.80 -1.60 24.38
CA SER A 102 -16.47 -0.28 23.84
C SER A 102 -15.76 0.58 24.85
N ARG A 103 -14.81 1.36 24.37
CA ARG A 103 -14.15 2.41 25.13
C ARG A 103 -14.22 3.72 24.34
N PRO A 104 -14.89 4.77 24.85
CA PRO A 104 -14.85 6.08 24.25
C PRO A 104 -13.49 6.73 24.42
N LEU A 105 -13.07 7.53 23.42
CA LEU A 105 -11.99 8.47 23.54
C LEU A 105 -12.51 9.77 24.19
N ALA A 106 -11.61 10.54 24.78
CA ALA A 106 -11.97 11.88 25.25
C ALA A 106 -12.39 12.78 24.07
N PRO A 107 -13.35 13.72 24.25
CA PRO A 107 -14.02 14.39 23.15
C PRO A 107 -13.12 15.25 22.27
N GLU A 108 -11.94 15.62 22.74
CA GLU A 108 -10.91 16.34 21.99
C GLU A 108 -10.14 15.47 20.98
N TYR A 109 -10.32 14.13 21.02
CA TYR A 109 -9.67 13.21 20.10
C TYR A 109 -10.61 12.75 19.02
N PHE A 110 -10.12 12.74 17.80
CA PHE A 110 -10.72 12.04 16.69
C PHE A 110 -9.96 10.72 16.52
N GLY A 111 -10.59 9.60 16.83
CA GLY A 111 -9.98 8.27 16.75
C GLY A 111 -9.75 7.86 15.29
N GLU A 112 -8.63 7.20 15.06
CA GLU A 112 -8.17 6.77 13.74
C GLU A 112 -7.76 5.28 13.75
N GLY A 113 -6.81 4.89 12.89
CA GLY A 113 -6.36 3.54 12.68
C GLY A 113 -6.05 2.75 13.95
N VAL A 114 -6.31 1.44 13.90
CA VAL A 114 -6.13 0.50 15.00
C VAL A 114 -5.30 -0.69 14.55
N ALA A 115 -4.33 -1.10 15.37
CA ALA A 115 -3.58 -2.34 15.18
C ALA A 115 -3.55 -3.17 16.47
N VAL A 116 -3.40 -4.49 16.34
CA VAL A 116 -3.26 -5.42 17.46
C VAL A 116 -1.93 -6.16 17.35
N LEU A 117 -0.96 -5.79 18.20
CA LEU A 117 0.35 -6.43 18.25
C LEU A 117 0.58 -7.06 19.63
N GLY A 118 0.77 -8.37 19.66
CA GLY A 118 0.85 -9.14 20.89
C GLY A 118 -0.47 -9.09 21.67
N ASN A 119 -0.41 -8.64 22.93
CA ASN A 119 -1.56 -8.45 23.81
C ASN A 119 -1.98 -6.98 23.96
N LYS A 120 -1.61 -6.15 23.00
CA LYS A 120 -1.87 -4.69 23.01
C LYS A 120 -2.64 -4.26 21.79
N ILE A 121 -3.51 -3.26 22.00
CA ILE A 121 -4.17 -2.51 20.94
C ILE A 121 -3.52 -1.13 20.89
N TYR A 122 -3.21 -0.68 19.69
CA TYR A 122 -2.73 0.66 19.38
C TYR A 122 -3.81 1.40 18.60
N GLN A 123 -4.16 2.61 19.01
CA GLN A 123 -5.12 3.45 18.32
C GLN A 123 -4.56 4.85 18.10
N LEU A 124 -4.57 5.30 16.86
CA LEU A 124 -4.15 6.65 16.48
C LEU A 124 -5.24 7.68 16.76
N THR A 125 -4.82 8.94 16.74
CA THR A 125 -5.72 10.12 16.69
C THR A 125 -5.37 10.98 15.48
N TRP A 126 -6.34 11.61 14.83
CA TRP A 126 -6.12 12.35 13.58
C TRP A 126 -5.02 13.42 13.70
N LYS A 127 -5.29 14.52 14.41
CA LYS A 127 -4.42 15.73 14.44
C LYS A 127 -3.72 15.97 15.77
N ASN A 128 -4.01 15.17 16.77
CA ASN A 128 -3.46 15.38 18.10
C ASN A 128 -2.04 14.83 18.27
N GLY A 129 -1.54 14.03 17.27
CA GLY A 129 -0.22 13.41 17.36
C GLY A 129 -0.10 12.42 18.53
N ALA A 130 -1.22 11.87 19.01
CA ALA A 130 -1.29 10.96 20.13
C ALA A 130 -1.74 9.56 19.66
N ALA A 131 -1.08 8.52 20.16
CA ALA A 131 -1.50 7.15 20.03
C ALA A 131 -1.72 6.54 21.41
N PHE A 132 -2.86 5.90 21.60
CA PHE A 132 -3.17 5.20 22.85
C PHE A 132 -2.83 3.73 22.74
N VAL A 133 -2.23 3.17 23.77
CA VAL A 133 -1.93 1.75 23.92
C VAL A 133 -2.83 1.18 24.99
N TYR A 134 -3.58 0.15 24.65
CA TYR A 134 -4.52 -0.51 25.52
C TYR A 134 -4.12 -1.98 25.74
N ASP A 135 -4.43 -2.52 26.90
CA ASP A 135 -4.50 -3.94 27.10
C ASP A 135 -5.62 -4.56 26.25
N LEU A 136 -5.32 -5.63 25.54
CA LEU A 136 -6.22 -6.24 24.55
C LEU A 136 -7.56 -6.72 25.13
N GLU A 137 -7.54 -7.27 26.36
CA GLU A 137 -8.74 -7.85 26.97
C GLU A 137 -9.53 -6.82 27.75
N SER A 138 -8.86 -6.00 28.55
CA SER A 138 -9.54 -5.03 29.43
C SER A 138 -9.87 -3.70 28.77
N PHE A 139 -9.22 -3.33 27.67
CA PHE A 139 -9.24 -2.00 27.05
C PHE A 139 -8.76 -0.89 28.00
N ASN A 140 -8.07 -1.25 29.09
CA ASN A 140 -7.44 -0.25 29.94
C ASN A 140 -6.29 0.41 29.19
N VAL A 141 -6.22 1.75 29.26
CA VAL A 141 -5.08 2.51 28.73
C VAL A 141 -3.86 2.20 29.58
N GLU A 142 -2.83 1.68 28.96
CA GLU A 142 -1.53 1.44 29.60
C GLU A 142 -0.62 2.65 29.48
N LYS A 143 -0.62 3.28 28.30
CA LYS A 143 0.16 4.49 28.01
C LYS A 143 -0.38 5.26 26.82
N ALA A 144 0.05 6.51 26.68
CA ALA A 144 -0.07 7.30 25.48
C ALA A 144 1.34 7.52 24.89
N LEU A 145 1.44 7.38 23.59
CA LEU A 145 2.64 7.65 22.81
C LEU A 145 2.40 8.88 21.94
N GLN A 146 3.46 9.48 21.43
CA GLN A 146 3.36 10.69 20.60
C GLN A 146 4.03 10.46 19.25
N TYR A 147 3.48 11.07 18.21
CA TYR A 147 4.06 11.13 16.88
C TYR A 147 3.86 12.52 16.26
N LYS A 148 4.58 12.80 15.17
CA LYS A 148 4.48 14.08 14.46
C LYS A 148 3.53 13.96 13.28
N GLY A 149 2.74 15.01 13.03
CA GLY A 149 1.81 15.08 11.90
C GLY A 149 0.46 14.43 12.19
N GLU A 150 -0.25 14.06 11.14
CA GLU A 150 -1.52 13.36 11.22
C GLU A 150 -1.31 11.85 11.35
N GLY A 151 -2.29 11.15 11.91
CA GLY A 151 -2.36 9.69 11.91
C GLY A 151 -3.65 9.26 11.26
N TRP A 152 -3.59 8.32 10.28
CA TRP A 152 -4.75 7.82 9.57
C TRP A 152 -4.89 6.32 9.77
N GLY A 153 -4.28 5.48 8.94
CA GLY A 153 -4.33 4.03 9.08
C GLY A 153 -3.20 3.47 9.94
N LEU A 154 -3.42 2.32 10.52
CA LEU A 154 -2.43 1.60 11.32
C LEU A 154 -2.62 0.09 11.19
N THR A 155 -1.52 -0.63 10.92
CA THR A 155 -1.45 -2.10 10.97
C THR A 155 -0.10 -2.53 11.55
N ASP A 156 0.24 -3.82 11.55
CA ASP A 156 1.52 -4.34 11.99
C ASP A 156 2.04 -5.47 11.09
N ASP A 157 3.37 -5.65 11.02
CA ASP A 157 4.03 -6.77 10.34
C ASP A 157 4.48 -7.88 11.32
N GLY A 158 4.06 -7.79 12.57
CA GLY A 158 4.46 -8.67 13.67
C GLY A 158 5.68 -8.16 14.45
N GLU A 159 6.43 -7.19 13.92
CA GLU A 159 7.60 -6.57 14.56
C GLU A 159 7.43 -5.06 14.72
N HIS A 160 6.95 -4.39 13.68
CA HIS A 160 6.74 -2.94 13.64
C HIS A 160 5.27 -2.60 13.47
N LEU A 161 4.89 -1.43 13.93
CA LEU A 161 3.64 -0.80 13.52
C LEU A 161 3.87 -0.09 12.17
N ILE A 162 2.87 -0.13 11.31
CA ILE A 162 2.89 0.46 9.97
C ILE A 162 1.79 1.50 9.89
N MET A 163 2.14 2.75 9.62
CA MET A 163 1.25 3.91 9.75
C MET A 163 1.18 4.72 8.45
N SER A 164 -0.02 5.10 8.05
CA SER A 164 -0.31 6.11 7.04
C SER A 164 -0.67 7.46 7.67
N ASP A 165 -0.60 8.55 6.89
CA ASP A 165 -0.92 9.92 7.33
C ASP A 165 -1.63 10.73 6.24
N GLY A 166 -2.23 10.06 5.25
CA GLY A 166 -2.88 10.69 4.12
C GLY A 166 -1.94 11.18 3.02
N THR A 167 -0.62 11.13 3.22
CA THR A 167 0.38 11.38 2.17
C THR A 167 0.72 10.08 1.43
N ALA A 168 1.64 10.16 0.47
CA ALA A 168 2.21 9.00 -0.19
C ALA A 168 3.28 8.28 0.66
N THR A 169 3.47 8.67 1.93
CA THR A 169 4.48 8.10 2.80
C THR A 169 3.87 7.12 3.79
N ILE A 170 4.42 5.92 3.88
CA ILE A 170 4.13 4.97 4.96
C ILE A 170 5.33 4.93 5.90
N ARG A 171 5.07 4.97 7.19
CA ARG A 171 6.06 4.93 8.27
C ARG A 171 6.02 3.58 8.98
N PHE A 172 7.18 2.98 9.21
CA PHE A 172 7.34 1.83 10.09
C PHE A 172 7.84 2.34 11.44
N LEU A 173 7.16 1.95 12.50
CA LEU A 173 7.37 2.50 13.83
C LEU A 173 7.79 1.41 14.81
N ASP A 174 8.70 1.72 15.70
CA ASP A 174 8.98 0.90 16.89
C ASP A 174 7.75 0.91 17.83
N PRO A 175 7.16 -0.24 18.17
CA PRO A 175 5.92 -0.28 18.95
C PRO A 175 6.08 0.17 20.41
N ALA A 176 7.30 0.20 20.95
CA ALA A 176 7.54 0.61 22.32
C ALA A 176 7.65 2.13 22.47
N THR A 177 8.24 2.80 21.47
CA THR A 177 8.56 4.22 21.50
C THR A 177 7.79 5.07 20.50
N PHE A 178 7.18 4.45 19.47
CA PHE A 178 6.56 5.07 18.31
C PHE A 178 7.55 5.88 17.44
N ALA A 179 8.85 5.68 17.63
CA ALA A 179 9.88 6.25 16.78
C ALA A 179 9.82 5.63 15.38
N THR A 180 9.94 6.47 14.36
CA THR A 180 10.03 6.00 12.97
C THR A 180 11.37 5.31 12.76
N VAL A 181 11.35 4.03 12.39
CA VAL A 181 12.55 3.23 12.07
C VAL A 181 12.88 3.25 10.58
N ARG A 182 11.87 3.34 9.72
CA ARG A 182 12.02 3.56 8.27
C ARG A 182 10.74 4.12 7.65
N THR A 183 10.85 4.58 6.42
CA THR A 183 9.73 5.05 5.58
C THR A 183 9.84 4.47 4.18
N ILE A 184 8.69 4.37 3.51
CA ILE A 184 8.61 4.11 2.07
C ILE A 184 7.73 5.17 1.42
N ALA A 185 8.03 5.50 0.15
CA ALA A 185 7.20 6.36 -0.67
C ALA A 185 6.35 5.49 -1.61
N VAL A 186 5.02 5.58 -1.49
CA VAL A 186 4.11 4.75 -2.28
C VAL A 186 3.90 5.34 -3.67
N HIS A 187 4.05 4.49 -4.69
CA HIS A 187 3.97 4.91 -6.08
C HIS A 187 3.41 3.82 -7.01
N ASP A 188 2.70 4.24 -8.05
CA ASP A 188 2.26 3.43 -9.18
C ASP A 188 3.06 3.85 -10.42
N GLY A 189 4.06 3.09 -10.77
CA GLY A 189 5.09 3.52 -11.73
C GLY A 189 5.82 4.75 -11.20
N ASP A 190 5.75 5.88 -11.94
CA ASP A 190 6.39 7.15 -11.57
C ASP A 190 5.45 8.10 -10.80
N MET A 191 4.20 7.70 -10.57
CA MET A 191 3.20 8.55 -9.91
C MET A 191 3.10 8.21 -8.43
N ALA A 192 3.23 9.23 -7.57
CA ALA A 192 2.96 9.07 -6.15
C ALA A 192 1.47 8.74 -5.91
N VAL A 193 1.21 7.84 -4.97
CA VAL A 193 -0.15 7.50 -4.53
C VAL A 193 -0.35 8.05 -3.14
N ASP A 194 -1.07 9.16 -3.05
CA ASP A 194 -1.44 9.83 -1.78
C ASP A 194 -2.82 9.37 -1.26
N LYS A 195 -3.27 10.00 -0.17
CA LYS A 195 -4.53 9.70 0.52
C LYS A 195 -4.60 8.29 1.06
N LEU A 196 -3.45 7.68 1.33
CA LEU A 196 -3.37 6.39 1.99
C LEU A 196 -4.05 6.49 3.36
N ASN A 197 -5.00 5.59 3.59
CA ASN A 197 -5.85 5.64 4.78
C ASN A 197 -5.73 4.34 5.57
N GLU A 198 -6.82 3.68 5.83
CA GLU A 198 -6.84 2.46 6.62
C GLU A 198 -5.93 1.38 5.99
N LEU A 199 -5.23 0.63 6.84
CA LEU A 199 -4.16 -0.29 6.45
C LEU A 199 -4.38 -1.69 7.04
N GLU A 200 -4.00 -2.71 6.25
CA GLU A 200 -3.87 -4.08 6.73
C GLU A 200 -2.61 -4.75 6.14
N PHE A 201 -1.90 -5.56 6.93
CA PHE A 201 -0.73 -6.30 6.46
C PHE A 201 -1.10 -7.73 6.14
N ILE A 202 -1.10 -8.10 4.84
CA ILE A 202 -1.61 -9.38 4.36
C ILE A 202 -0.54 -10.09 3.52
N ASN A 203 -0.08 -11.25 3.99
CA ASN A 203 0.84 -12.13 3.23
C ASN A 203 2.09 -11.41 2.71
N GLY A 204 2.66 -10.50 3.49
CA GLY A 204 3.88 -9.79 3.13
C GLY A 204 3.66 -8.53 2.29
N GLU A 205 2.43 -8.08 2.12
CA GLU A 205 2.06 -6.83 1.44
C GLU A 205 1.31 -5.91 2.39
N ILE A 206 1.42 -4.59 2.18
CA ILE A 206 0.58 -3.59 2.84
C ILE A 206 -0.60 -3.32 1.93
N TRP A 207 -1.81 -3.52 2.44
CA TRP A 207 -3.04 -3.17 1.76
C TRP A 207 -3.56 -1.87 2.33
N SER A 208 -3.95 -0.94 1.48
CA SER A 208 -4.39 0.39 1.91
C SER A 208 -5.68 0.79 1.22
N ASN A 209 -6.65 1.26 2.00
CA ASN A 209 -7.68 2.11 1.46
C ASN A 209 -7.06 3.43 0.97
N VAL A 210 -7.56 3.95 -0.14
CA VAL A 210 -7.24 5.29 -0.64
C VAL A 210 -8.46 6.17 -0.49
N TRP A 211 -8.37 7.23 0.28
CA TRP A 211 -9.53 8.05 0.65
C TRP A 211 -10.22 8.64 -0.58
N TYR A 212 -11.53 8.44 -0.69
CA TYR A 212 -12.41 8.71 -1.83
C TYR A 212 -12.20 7.83 -3.09
N ASP A 213 -11.29 6.86 -3.05
CA ASP A 213 -11.20 5.81 -4.07
C ASP A 213 -11.93 4.54 -3.59
N ASP A 214 -12.60 3.85 -4.48
CA ASP A 214 -13.23 2.56 -4.18
C ASP A 214 -12.31 1.37 -4.50
N ARG A 215 -11.02 1.63 -4.64
CA ARG A 215 -9.99 0.60 -4.79
C ARG A 215 -9.15 0.49 -3.54
N ILE A 216 -8.64 -0.71 -3.31
CA ILE A 216 -7.59 -0.98 -2.33
C ILE A 216 -6.27 -1.09 -3.07
N ALA A 217 -5.25 -0.38 -2.60
CA ALA A 217 -3.88 -0.48 -3.08
C ALA A 217 -3.17 -1.64 -2.38
N ARG A 218 -2.51 -2.52 -3.15
CA ARG A 218 -1.58 -3.52 -2.64
C ARG A 218 -0.17 -3.00 -2.86
N ILE A 219 0.59 -2.88 -1.79
CA ILE A 219 1.84 -2.12 -1.73
C ILE A 219 2.97 -3.04 -1.29
N SER A 220 4.08 -3.02 -2.00
CA SER A 220 5.32 -3.69 -1.59
C SER A 220 5.92 -2.96 -0.38
N PRO A 221 6.11 -3.64 0.77
CA PRO A 221 6.73 -3.01 1.94
C PRO A 221 8.23 -2.74 1.74
N ALA A 222 8.87 -3.32 0.71
CA ALA A 222 10.29 -3.15 0.47
C ALA A 222 10.62 -1.76 -0.10
N ASP A 223 9.81 -1.28 -1.05
CA ASP A 223 10.10 -0.08 -1.85
C ASP A 223 8.91 0.88 -2.03
N GLY A 224 7.69 0.48 -1.66
CA GLY A 224 6.49 1.30 -1.80
C GLY A 224 5.81 1.17 -3.16
N ALA A 225 6.30 0.32 -4.06
CA ALA A 225 5.66 0.10 -5.36
C ALA A 225 4.26 -0.52 -5.19
N ILE A 226 3.28 -0.03 -5.94
CA ILE A 226 1.99 -0.71 -6.09
C ILE A 226 2.23 -2.03 -6.85
N VAL A 227 1.86 -3.14 -6.23
CA VAL A 227 1.94 -4.49 -6.83
C VAL A 227 0.60 -4.98 -7.35
N GLY A 228 -0.50 -4.33 -7.00
CA GLY A 228 -1.84 -4.63 -7.47
C GLY A 228 -2.88 -3.64 -6.95
N TRP A 229 -4.01 -3.59 -7.62
CA TRP A 229 -5.21 -2.91 -7.18
C TRP A 229 -6.36 -3.90 -7.02
N ILE A 230 -7.30 -3.61 -6.12
CA ILE A 230 -8.55 -4.34 -5.97
C ILE A 230 -9.67 -3.35 -6.17
N ASP A 231 -10.47 -3.53 -7.22
CA ASP A 231 -11.61 -2.66 -7.52
C ASP A 231 -12.85 -3.16 -6.80
N LEU A 232 -13.31 -2.40 -5.80
CA LEU A 232 -14.51 -2.66 -5.00
C LEU A 232 -15.66 -1.68 -5.32
N SER A 233 -15.59 -0.93 -6.42
CA SER A 233 -16.58 0.09 -6.79
C SER A 233 -18.01 -0.46 -6.92
N ALA A 234 -18.16 -1.75 -7.27
CA ALA A 234 -19.45 -2.42 -7.36
C ALA A 234 -19.98 -2.96 -6.03
N LEU A 235 -19.18 -2.97 -4.95
CA LEU A 235 -19.55 -3.57 -3.67
C LEU A 235 -20.66 -2.78 -2.96
N TYR A 236 -20.48 -1.46 -2.83
CA TYR A 236 -21.49 -0.53 -2.32
C TYR A 236 -21.37 0.79 -3.12
N PRO A 237 -22.12 0.90 -4.23
CA PRO A 237 -21.95 2.00 -5.18
C PRO A 237 -22.19 3.38 -4.57
N LYS A 238 -21.45 4.38 -5.03
CA LYS A 238 -21.54 5.79 -4.55
C LYS A 238 -22.96 6.35 -4.66
N SER A 239 -23.76 5.90 -5.62
CA SER A 239 -25.16 6.30 -5.78
C SER A 239 -26.09 5.81 -4.67
N ALA A 240 -25.67 4.80 -3.89
CA ALA A 240 -26.45 4.19 -2.81
C ALA A 240 -26.01 4.66 -1.40
N ARG A 241 -25.02 5.56 -1.30
CA ARG A 241 -24.43 5.98 -0.02
C ARG A 241 -24.19 7.49 0.05
N GLY A 242 -24.08 8.02 1.27
CA GLY A 242 -23.71 9.42 1.48
C GLY A 242 -22.27 9.70 1.06
N SER A 243 -21.92 10.97 0.83
CA SER A 243 -20.59 11.39 0.37
C SER A 243 -19.45 10.98 1.29
N GLU A 244 -19.69 10.97 2.60
CA GLU A 244 -18.70 10.58 3.60
C GLU A 244 -18.67 9.06 3.86
N ALA A 245 -19.63 8.32 3.32
CA ALA A 245 -19.69 6.86 3.46
C ALA A 245 -18.76 6.17 2.48
N VAL A 246 -17.47 6.46 2.59
CA VAL A 246 -16.40 5.93 1.74
C VAL A 246 -15.96 4.54 2.19
N LEU A 247 -15.41 3.76 1.26
CA LEU A 247 -14.70 2.52 1.55
C LEU A 247 -13.56 2.81 2.53
N ASN A 248 -13.59 2.18 3.70
CA ASN A 248 -12.54 2.29 4.73
C ASN A 248 -12.69 1.20 5.77
N GLY A 249 -11.72 0.33 5.88
CA GLY A 249 -11.69 -0.83 6.76
C GLY A 249 -11.40 -2.11 5.98
N ILE A 250 -10.22 -2.68 6.25
CA ILE A 250 -9.72 -3.95 5.72
C ILE A 250 -9.35 -4.79 6.94
N ALA A 251 -9.82 -6.03 7.02
CA ALA A 251 -9.37 -6.94 8.06
C ALA A 251 -9.13 -8.33 7.47
N TYR A 252 -8.04 -8.97 7.88
CA TYR A 252 -7.67 -10.29 7.42
C TYR A 252 -7.53 -11.28 8.58
N ASP A 253 -8.40 -12.28 8.60
CA ASP A 253 -8.26 -13.40 9.53
C ASP A 253 -7.21 -14.38 8.99
N THR A 254 -5.99 -14.28 9.53
CA THR A 254 -4.86 -15.12 9.11
C THR A 254 -5.11 -16.61 9.38
N ALA A 255 -5.86 -16.96 10.43
CA ALA A 255 -6.15 -18.36 10.77
C ALA A 255 -7.19 -18.96 9.83
N ALA A 256 -8.27 -18.21 9.55
CA ALA A 256 -9.33 -18.64 8.65
C ALA A 256 -9.00 -18.35 7.17
N LYS A 257 -8.00 -17.50 6.88
CA LYS A 257 -7.64 -16.98 5.55
C LYS A 257 -8.81 -16.26 4.88
N LYS A 258 -9.51 -15.43 5.64
CA LYS A 258 -10.69 -14.70 5.20
C LYS A 258 -10.41 -13.20 5.19
N LEU A 259 -10.85 -12.55 4.13
CA LEU A 259 -10.72 -11.10 3.92
C LEU A 259 -12.05 -10.43 4.11
N TYR A 260 -12.06 -9.38 4.93
CA TYR A 260 -13.24 -8.59 5.24
C TYR A 260 -13.01 -7.13 4.88
N VAL A 261 -14.05 -6.48 4.35
CA VAL A 261 -14.02 -5.05 4.01
C VAL A 261 -15.33 -4.38 4.41
N THR A 262 -15.24 -3.11 4.79
CA THR A 262 -16.38 -2.26 5.10
C THR A 262 -16.08 -0.81 4.72
N GLY A 263 -16.90 0.13 5.19
CA GLY A 263 -16.68 1.57 5.00
C GLY A 263 -17.27 2.39 6.12
N LYS A 264 -16.95 3.68 6.11
CA LYS A 264 -17.51 4.67 7.06
C LYS A 264 -19.01 4.71 6.94
N ASN A 265 -19.71 4.46 8.04
CA ASN A 265 -21.17 4.43 8.09
C ASN A 265 -21.83 3.39 7.15
N TRP A 266 -21.12 2.36 6.76
CA TRP A 266 -21.73 1.27 6.00
C TRP A 266 -22.54 0.36 6.91
N PRO A 267 -23.72 -0.12 6.46
CA PRO A 267 -24.56 -1.00 7.27
C PRO A 267 -24.11 -2.47 7.21
N GLN A 268 -23.07 -2.77 6.44
CA GLN A 268 -22.61 -4.13 6.16
C GLN A 268 -21.11 -4.23 6.17
N LEU A 269 -20.62 -5.36 6.68
CA LEU A 269 -19.25 -5.85 6.51
C LEU A 269 -19.30 -7.02 5.52
N TYR A 270 -18.39 -7.05 4.57
CA TYR A 270 -18.38 -8.05 3.51
C TYR A 270 -17.17 -8.96 3.65
N GLU A 271 -17.38 -10.27 3.65
CA GLU A 271 -16.34 -11.27 3.40
C GLU A 271 -16.20 -11.40 1.89
N ILE A 272 -14.99 -11.21 1.37
CA ILE A 272 -14.71 -11.25 -0.06
C ILE A 272 -13.55 -12.18 -0.38
N GLU A 273 -13.57 -12.71 -1.60
CA GLU A 273 -12.44 -13.37 -2.25
C GLU A 273 -12.02 -12.57 -3.47
N LEU A 274 -10.71 -12.53 -3.75
CA LEU A 274 -10.24 -11.91 -4.98
C LEU A 274 -10.64 -12.76 -6.17
N ALA A 275 -11.27 -12.13 -7.16
CA ALA A 275 -11.53 -12.78 -8.43
C ALA A 275 -10.24 -12.80 -9.24
N ARG A 276 -9.78 -14.01 -9.60
CA ARG A 276 -8.73 -14.18 -10.61
C ARG A 276 -9.32 -13.77 -11.97
N LYS A 277 -8.63 -12.87 -12.67
CA LYS A 277 -8.94 -12.60 -14.09
C LYS A 277 -8.56 -13.80 -14.96
#